data_b9a0158090d13ba1b515d912fd85f82e
#
_entry.id   b9a0158090d13ba1b515d912fd85f82e
#
_cell.length_a   1.000
_cell.length_b   1.000
_cell.length_c   1.000
_cell.angle_alpha   90.00
_cell.angle_beta   90.00
_cell.angle_gamma   90.00
#
_symmetry.space_group_name_H-M   'P 1'
#
loop_
_entity.id
_entity.type
_entity.pdbx_description
1 polymer ?
#
loop_
_entity_poly.entity_id
_entity_poly.type
_entity_poly.pdbx_seq_one_letter_code
_entity_poly.pdbx_strand_id
1 'polypeptide(L)'
;MKKEDIVSLIVYILMLGIALIVGFTLVKNMFSTYPKSFKVFSPYLFAILTIVVGVVINAVGLEVGHVLGGLIGGYSIVSFNVFGFCWYKSKGDKKFGFKDFDGLTGETILAPKKDKPNPKMYVWLPLIMYLVELIVCIIIYSIGSRIEANDNGNPLIWLATASIIIIAISSMMALYNFVPAKLDSMTDGYRLTLISKPINVEAYNELMRIENLQRDGLEVKDVRVFEEVTDFTTSINQITVYENLAQKDFEGATKLIDKMCENPEKISHTTYYRLLAQKLYIKIITLPLEEAKKYYDAEIDDKVRRFISNDISMESIRAYVLIAGILDDSLGEVQFANAKKPKAMKRALASRAKIEEVLYRESIDLVKKAHPDWDIANT
;
A
#
# COMPACT_ATOMS: atom_id res chain seq x y z
N MET A 1 19.69 -3.31 -11.87
CA MET A 1 18.23 -3.11 -11.75
C MET A 1 17.59 -4.46 -11.51
N LYS A 2 16.79 -4.61 -10.45
CA LYS A 2 16.06 -5.86 -10.21
C LYS A 2 14.86 -5.96 -11.17
N LYS A 3 14.32 -7.16 -11.35
CA LYS A 3 13.17 -7.41 -12.26
C LYS A 3 11.97 -6.50 -11.96
N GLU A 4 11.71 -6.22 -10.69
CA GLU A 4 10.61 -5.34 -10.25
C GLU A 4 10.82 -3.88 -10.68
N ASP A 5 12.05 -3.36 -10.55
CA ASP A 5 12.40 -1.99 -10.98
C ASP A 5 12.20 -1.83 -12.51
N ILE A 6 12.55 -2.89 -13.28
CA ILE A 6 12.34 -2.91 -14.74
C ILE A 6 10.86 -2.92 -15.08
N VAL A 7 10.07 -3.74 -14.39
CA VAL A 7 8.62 -3.82 -14.63
C VAL A 7 7.96 -2.49 -14.29
N SER A 8 8.30 -1.87 -13.15
CA SER A 8 7.80 -0.55 -12.77
C SER A 8 8.13 0.49 -13.83
N LEU A 9 9.37 0.54 -14.31
CA LEU A 9 9.78 1.47 -15.36
C LEU A 9 8.98 1.26 -16.66
N ILE A 10 8.79 0.01 -17.09
CA ILE A 10 7.99 -0.32 -18.27
C ILE A 10 6.54 0.17 -18.11
N VAL A 11 5.93 -0.07 -16.95
CA VAL A 11 4.55 0.36 -16.65
C VAL A 11 4.44 1.88 -16.75
N TYR A 12 5.35 2.63 -16.12
CA TYR A 12 5.32 4.10 -16.18
C TYR A 12 5.57 4.64 -17.59
N ILE A 13 6.45 4.01 -18.39
CA ILE A 13 6.65 4.37 -19.80
C ILE A 13 5.38 4.13 -20.61
N LEU A 14 4.68 3.00 -20.39
CA LEU A 14 3.43 2.69 -21.08
C LEU A 14 2.32 3.68 -20.67
N MET A 15 2.21 4.03 -19.38
CA MET A 15 1.26 5.04 -18.91
C MET A 15 1.55 6.41 -19.54
N LEU A 16 2.81 6.82 -19.60
CA LEU A 16 3.22 8.05 -20.27
C LEU A 16 2.89 8.00 -21.76
N GLY A 17 3.12 6.86 -22.42
CA GLY A 17 2.75 6.64 -23.82
C GLY A 17 1.25 6.81 -24.07
N ILE A 18 0.40 6.22 -23.21
CA ILE A 18 -1.06 6.39 -23.27
C ILE A 18 -1.42 7.87 -23.11
N ALA A 19 -0.87 8.54 -22.10
CA ALA A 19 -1.14 9.96 -21.85
C ALA A 19 -0.74 10.84 -23.03
N LEU A 20 0.41 10.59 -23.65
CA LEU A 20 0.89 11.34 -24.84
C LEU A 20 0.01 11.08 -26.05
N ILE A 21 -0.34 9.81 -26.35
CA ILE A 21 -1.22 9.47 -27.47
C ILE A 21 -2.57 10.15 -27.30
N VAL A 22 -3.18 10.05 -26.12
CA VAL A 22 -4.46 10.71 -25.82
C VAL A 22 -4.35 12.21 -25.90
N GLY A 23 -3.30 12.81 -25.29
CA GLY A 23 -3.08 14.26 -25.34
C GLY A 23 -2.90 14.80 -26.75
N PHE A 24 -2.01 14.19 -27.54
CA PHE A 24 -1.70 14.70 -28.88
C PHE A 24 -2.73 14.35 -29.96
N THR A 25 -3.37 13.20 -29.88
CA THR A 25 -4.31 12.75 -30.92
C THR A 25 -5.76 13.02 -30.59
N LEU A 26 -6.21 12.58 -29.39
CA LEU A 26 -7.62 12.64 -29.04
C LEU A 26 -8.01 14.02 -28.47
N VAL A 27 -7.21 14.61 -27.60
CA VAL A 27 -7.52 15.93 -27.02
C VAL A 27 -7.46 17.04 -28.09
N LYS A 28 -6.51 16.98 -29.03
CA LYS A 28 -6.46 17.90 -30.16
C LYS A 28 -7.74 17.82 -31.01
N ASN A 29 -8.20 16.62 -31.31
CA ASN A 29 -9.44 16.41 -32.06
C ASN A 29 -10.67 16.84 -31.26
N MET A 30 -10.66 16.62 -29.95
CA MET A 30 -11.68 17.06 -29.02
C MET A 30 -11.89 18.57 -29.07
N PHE A 31 -10.82 19.38 -29.14
CA PHE A 31 -10.94 20.83 -29.24
C PHE A 31 -11.59 21.29 -30.54
N SER A 32 -11.47 20.53 -31.64
CA SER A 32 -12.16 20.86 -32.89
C SER A 32 -13.65 20.56 -32.86
N THR A 33 -14.08 19.55 -32.08
CA THR A 33 -15.47 19.12 -31.90
C THR A 33 -16.15 19.71 -30.66
N TYR A 34 -15.41 20.50 -29.88
CA TYR A 34 -15.93 21.13 -28.68
C TYR A 34 -17.13 22.03 -28.97
N PRO A 35 -18.27 21.85 -28.28
CA PRO A 35 -19.47 22.61 -28.56
C PRO A 35 -19.28 24.13 -28.35
N LYS A 36 -19.40 24.91 -29.42
CA LYS A 36 -19.20 26.38 -29.38
C LYS A 36 -20.27 27.13 -28.56
N SER A 37 -21.36 26.48 -28.21
CA SER A 37 -22.44 27.03 -27.39
C SER A 37 -22.03 27.27 -25.92
N PHE A 38 -20.95 26.66 -25.45
CA PHE A 38 -20.46 26.82 -24.07
C PHE A 38 -19.48 28.01 -23.99
N LYS A 39 -20.01 29.22 -24.07
CA LYS A 39 -19.21 30.45 -23.98
C LYS A 39 -18.54 30.66 -22.62
N VAL A 40 -18.97 29.93 -21.57
CA VAL A 40 -18.52 30.09 -20.16
C VAL A 40 -17.38 29.15 -19.80
N PHE A 41 -17.26 27.99 -20.44
CA PHE A 41 -16.25 26.98 -20.14
C PHE A 41 -15.17 26.92 -21.22
N SER A 42 -13.91 27.15 -20.83
CA SER A 42 -12.80 26.86 -21.72
C SER A 42 -12.66 25.33 -21.92
N PRO A 43 -12.28 24.85 -23.12
CA PRO A 43 -12.01 23.42 -23.36
C PRO A 43 -11.01 22.82 -22.37
N TYR A 44 -10.05 23.61 -21.91
CA TYR A 44 -9.07 23.19 -20.91
C TYR A 44 -9.71 22.93 -19.55
N LEU A 45 -10.60 23.82 -19.10
CA LEU A 45 -11.29 23.63 -17.82
C LEU A 45 -12.21 22.40 -17.89
N PHE A 46 -12.90 22.19 -19.01
CA PHE A 46 -13.70 20.97 -19.22
C PHE A 46 -12.81 19.70 -19.15
N ALA A 47 -11.65 19.72 -19.80
CA ALA A 47 -10.72 18.58 -19.76
C ALA A 47 -10.22 18.31 -18.33
N ILE A 48 -9.84 19.36 -17.59
CA ILE A 48 -9.38 19.24 -16.19
C ILE A 48 -10.50 18.65 -15.32
N LEU A 49 -11.72 19.17 -15.41
CA LEU A 49 -12.86 18.65 -14.65
C LEU A 49 -13.17 17.21 -15.02
N THR A 50 -13.10 16.86 -16.31
CA THR A 50 -13.29 15.48 -16.77
C THR A 50 -12.20 14.54 -16.23
N ILE A 51 -10.94 14.99 -16.16
CA ILE A 51 -9.86 14.20 -15.55
C ILE A 51 -10.17 13.94 -14.08
N VAL A 52 -10.54 14.97 -13.32
CA VAL A 52 -10.87 14.80 -11.90
C VAL A 52 -12.05 13.84 -11.71
N VAL A 53 -13.13 14.02 -12.49
CA VAL A 53 -14.31 13.15 -12.44
C VAL A 53 -13.95 11.72 -12.85
N GLY A 54 -13.15 11.54 -13.91
CA GLY A 54 -12.68 10.23 -14.37
C GLY A 54 -11.86 9.51 -13.30
N VAL A 55 -10.94 10.19 -12.64
CA VAL A 55 -10.16 9.61 -11.53
C VAL A 55 -11.09 9.18 -10.38
N VAL A 56 -12.08 10.01 -10.01
CA VAL A 56 -13.04 9.68 -8.95
C VAL A 56 -13.91 8.48 -9.33
N ILE A 57 -14.44 8.44 -10.55
CA ILE A 57 -15.26 7.31 -11.02
C ILE A 57 -14.45 6.01 -10.98
N ASN A 58 -13.22 6.03 -11.49
CA ASN A 58 -12.34 4.86 -11.47
C ASN A 58 -12.00 4.41 -10.05
N ALA A 59 -11.68 5.34 -9.15
CA ALA A 59 -11.39 5.04 -7.76
C ALA A 59 -12.59 4.39 -7.04
N VAL A 60 -13.78 4.97 -7.21
CA VAL A 60 -15.02 4.42 -6.65
C VAL A 60 -15.34 3.06 -7.27
N GLY A 61 -15.21 2.94 -8.59
CA GLY A 61 -15.45 1.68 -9.32
C GLY A 61 -14.54 0.56 -8.85
N LEU A 62 -13.24 0.83 -8.66
CA LEU A 62 -12.26 -0.11 -8.12
C LEU A 62 -12.68 -0.63 -6.74
N GLU A 63 -12.93 0.29 -5.81
CA GLU A 63 -13.26 -0.07 -4.44
C GLU A 63 -14.65 -0.74 -4.33
N VAL A 64 -15.63 -0.34 -5.14
CA VAL A 64 -16.92 -1.05 -5.26
C VAL A 64 -16.71 -2.46 -5.81
N GLY A 65 -15.81 -2.64 -6.78
CA GLY A 65 -15.39 -3.95 -7.27
C GLY A 65 -14.83 -4.82 -6.14
N HIS A 66 -13.96 -4.28 -5.30
CA HIS A 66 -13.43 -4.98 -4.12
C HIS A 66 -14.53 -5.35 -3.12
N VAL A 67 -15.47 -4.44 -2.84
CA VAL A 67 -16.63 -4.71 -1.96
C VAL A 67 -17.46 -5.87 -2.50
N LEU A 68 -17.89 -5.81 -3.76
CA LEU A 68 -18.71 -6.85 -4.38
C LEU A 68 -17.96 -8.17 -4.47
N GLY A 69 -16.69 -8.15 -4.88
CA GLY A 69 -15.82 -9.33 -4.95
C GLY A 69 -15.58 -9.97 -3.59
N GLY A 70 -15.40 -9.16 -2.56
CA GLY A 70 -15.27 -9.61 -1.18
C GLY A 70 -16.56 -10.30 -0.70
N LEU A 71 -17.73 -9.71 -0.91
CA LEU A 71 -19.02 -10.29 -0.54
C LEU A 71 -19.27 -11.63 -1.23
N ILE A 72 -19.01 -11.72 -2.55
CA ILE A 72 -19.11 -12.97 -3.32
C ILE A 72 -18.10 -14.00 -2.81
N GLY A 73 -16.88 -13.58 -2.49
CA GLY A 73 -15.82 -14.42 -1.96
C GLY A 73 -16.08 -14.99 -0.55
N GLY A 74 -17.10 -14.50 0.14
CA GLY A 74 -17.47 -14.99 1.49
C GLY A 74 -16.84 -14.17 2.62
N TYR A 75 -16.53 -12.89 2.34
CA TYR A 75 -16.07 -11.93 3.33
C TYR A 75 -17.19 -10.98 3.78
N SER A 76 -17.01 -10.34 4.91
CA SER A 76 -17.75 -9.15 5.33
C SER A 76 -16.87 -7.92 5.15
N ILE A 77 -17.49 -6.77 4.88
CA ILE A 77 -16.77 -5.51 4.73
C ILE A 77 -16.56 -4.89 6.11
N VAL A 78 -15.30 -4.57 6.41
CA VAL A 78 -14.88 -3.90 7.65
C VAL A 78 -14.72 -2.41 7.42
N SER A 79 -14.05 -2.02 6.33
CA SER A 79 -13.98 -0.63 5.92
C SER A 79 -13.97 -0.48 4.41
N PHE A 80 -14.43 0.68 3.97
CA PHE A 80 -14.41 1.14 2.59
C PHE A 80 -13.88 2.56 2.61
N ASN A 81 -12.79 2.82 1.92
CA ASN A 81 -12.11 4.10 1.90
C ASN A 81 -11.82 4.51 0.45
N VAL A 82 -12.20 5.74 0.08
CA VAL A 82 -11.86 6.36 -1.20
C VAL A 82 -11.34 7.76 -0.94
N PHE A 83 -10.11 8.06 -1.33
CA PHE A 83 -9.43 9.33 -1.10
C PHE A 83 -9.45 9.81 0.36
N GLY A 84 -9.41 8.87 1.32
CA GLY A 84 -9.47 9.17 2.74
C GLY A 84 -10.88 9.23 3.33
N PHE A 85 -11.93 9.40 2.51
CA PHE A 85 -13.31 9.28 2.99
C PHE A 85 -13.60 7.82 3.31
N CYS A 86 -13.73 7.51 4.59
CA CYS A 86 -13.80 6.16 5.08
C CYS A 86 -15.12 5.88 5.81
N TRP A 87 -15.82 4.83 5.36
CA TRP A 87 -16.79 4.13 6.16
C TRP A 87 -16.12 2.92 6.80
N TYR A 88 -16.30 2.71 8.09
CA TYR A 88 -15.69 1.59 8.81
C TYR A 88 -16.54 1.11 9.98
N LYS A 89 -16.33 -0.16 10.36
CA LYS A 89 -16.86 -0.76 11.57
C LYS A 89 -15.79 -0.71 12.67
N SER A 90 -16.19 -0.36 13.86
CA SER A 90 -15.33 -0.39 15.05
C SER A 90 -16.14 -0.81 16.24
N LYS A 91 -15.78 -1.93 16.87
CA LYS A 91 -16.49 -2.52 18.02
C LYS A 91 -18.00 -2.69 17.77
N GLY A 92 -18.36 -3.09 16.54
CA GLY A 92 -19.76 -3.27 16.13
C GLY A 92 -20.48 -2.03 15.59
N ASP A 93 -19.99 -0.83 15.88
CA ASP A 93 -20.58 0.43 15.40
C ASP A 93 -20.10 0.79 14.00
N LYS A 94 -20.99 1.38 13.21
CA LYS A 94 -20.66 1.96 11.91
C LYS A 94 -20.28 3.42 12.09
N LYS A 95 -19.13 3.81 11.57
CA LYS A 95 -18.61 5.18 11.65
C LYS A 95 -18.21 5.69 10.28
N PHE A 96 -18.30 7.01 10.11
CA PHE A 96 -17.76 7.73 8.96
C PHE A 96 -16.67 8.66 9.44
N GLY A 97 -15.63 8.85 8.63
CA GLY A 97 -14.53 9.74 8.98
C GLY A 97 -13.54 9.88 7.85
N PHE A 98 -12.45 10.56 8.16
CA PHE A 98 -11.31 10.69 7.26
C PHE A 98 -10.16 9.86 7.82
N LYS A 99 -9.63 8.92 7.01
CA LYS A 99 -8.54 8.03 7.41
C LYS A 99 -7.49 7.92 6.31
N ASP A 100 -6.24 7.80 6.73
CA ASP A 100 -5.16 7.37 5.84
C ASP A 100 -5.46 5.97 5.31
N PHE A 101 -5.00 5.67 4.11
CA PHE A 101 -5.18 4.39 3.43
C PHE A 101 -3.88 3.96 2.74
N ASP A 102 -3.76 2.66 2.52
CA ASP A 102 -2.68 2.08 1.73
C ASP A 102 -3.21 1.78 0.32
N GLY A 103 -2.57 2.34 -0.70
CA GLY A 103 -3.03 2.22 -2.08
C GLY A 103 -3.00 3.54 -2.83
N LEU A 104 -3.36 3.50 -4.12
CA LEU A 104 -3.33 4.68 -4.98
C LEU A 104 -4.50 5.64 -4.72
N THR A 105 -5.71 5.10 -4.58
CA THR A 105 -6.95 5.89 -4.52
C THR A 105 -7.86 5.52 -3.35
N GLY A 106 -7.64 4.37 -2.73
CA GLY A 106 -8.48 3.88 -1.64
C GLY A 106 -8.04 2.52 -1.12
N GLU A 107 -8.83 1.98 -0.21
CA GLU A 107 -8.59 0.68 0.41
C GLU A 107 -9.89 0.08 0.94
N THR A 108 -10.21 -1.13 0.53
CA THR A 108 -11.30 -1.93 1.08
C THR A 108 -10.74 -3.03 1.98
N ILE A 109 -11.15 -3.04 3.24
CA ILE A 109 -10.70 -4.03 4.23
C ILE A 109 -11.81 -5.02 4.48
N LEU A 110 -11.43 -6.29 4.49
CA LEU A 110 -12.31 -7.45 4.59
C LEU A 110 -12.11 -8.21 5.90
N ALA A 111 -13.14 -8.96 6.32
CA ALA A 111 -13.04 -9.98 7.36
C ALA A 111 -13.64 -11.29 6.84
N PRO A 112 -12.99 -12.44 7.02
CA PRO A 112 -13.57 -13.74 6.71
C PRO A 112 -14.91 -13.92 7.44
N LYS A 113 -15.95 -14.32 6.67
CA LYS A 113 -17.29 -14.61 7.21
C LYS A 113 -17.62 -16.10 7.10
N LYS A 114 -17.06 -16.78 6.10
CA LYS A 114 -17.17 -18.21 5.89
C LYS A 114 -15.92 -18.94 6.42
N ASP A 115 -15.99 -20.20 6.69
CA ASP A 115 -14.84 -21.01 7.13
C ASP A 115 -13.71 -21.05 6.10
N LYS A 116 -14.07 -21.03 4.80
CA LYS A 116 -13.10 -21.02 3.69
C LYS A 116 -13.48 -19.96 2.66
N PRO A 117 -13.21 -18.68 2.92
CA PRO A 117 -13.48 -17.64 1.95
C PRO A 117 -12.47 -17.70 0.80
N ASN A 118 -12.92 -17.27 -0.40
CA ASN A 118 -12.09 -17.26 -1.59
C ASN A 118 -11.76 -15.83 -2.02
N PRO A 119 -10.51 -15.38 -1.91
CA PRO A 119 -10.11 -14.01 -2.23
C PRO A 119 -10.05 -13.73 -3.74
N LYS A 120 -10.17 -14.74 -4.62
CA LYS A 120 -10.03 -14.52 -6.08
C LYS A 120 -11.03 -13.51 -6.61
N MET A 121 -12.29 -13.58 -6.19
CA MET A 121 -13.32 -12.65 -6.65
C MET A 121 -13.07 -11.21 -6.18
N TYR A 122 -12.46 -11.04 -5.01
CA TYR A 122 -12.05 -9.72 -4.51
C TYR A 122 -11.08 -9.02 -5.47
N VAL A 123 -10.22 -9.76 -6.15
CA VAL A 123 -9.25 -9.22 -7.10
C VAL A 123 -9.80 -9.14 -8.53
N TRP A 124 -10.61 -10.14 -8.95
CA TRP A 124 -11.14 -10.16 -10.33
C TRP A 124 -12.24 -9.13 -10.58
N LEU A 125 -13.08 -8.87 -9.60
CA LEU A 125 -14.24 -7.99 -9.82
C LEU A 125 -13.86 -6.54 -10.12
N PRO A 126 -12.83 -5.93 -9.50
CA PRO A 126 -12.32 -4.64 -9.92
C PRO A 126 -11.91 -4.58 -11.40
N LEU A 127 -11.26 -5.63 -11.92
CA LEU A 127 -10.95 -5.72 -13.36
C LEU A 127 -12.21 -5.72 -14.22
N ILE A 128 -13.23 -6.47 -13.82
CA ILE A 128 -14.52 -6.47 -14.50
C ILE A 128 -15.17 -5.08 -14.49
N MET A 129 -15.08 -4.35 -13.38
CA MET A 129 -15.59 -2.97 -13.29
C MET A 129 -14.89 -2.04 -14.30
N TYR A 130 -13.56 -2.11 -14.43
CA TYR A 130 -12.84 -1.37 -15.47
C TYR A 130 -13.28 -1.73 -16.88
N LEU A 131 -13.46 -3.02 -17.18
CA LEU A 131 -13.94 -3.47 -18.49
C LEU A 131 -15.34 -2.96 -18.80
N VAL A 132 -16.26 -2.98 -17.82
CA VAL A 132 -17.61 -2.43 -17.96
C VAL A 132 -17.55 -0.93 -18.23
N GLU A 133 -16.74 -0.19 -17.48
CA GLU A 133 -16.56 1.25 -17.67
C GLU A 133 -16.01 1.57 -19.07
N LEU A 134 -14.99 0.85 -19.53
CA LEU A 134 -14.42 1.00 -20.87
C LEU A 134 -15.48 0.73 -21.95
N ILE A 135 -16.26 -0.34 -21.82
CA ILE A 135 -17.33 -0.68 -22.77
C ILE A 135 -18.38 0.44 -22.82
N VAL A 136 -18.84 0.91 -21.67
CA VAL A 136 -19.82 2.01 -21.58
C VAL A 136 -19.29 3.28 -22.23
N CYS A 137 -18.04 3.67 -21.93
CA CYS A 137 -17.41 4.83 -22.53
C CYS A 137 -17.24 4.70 -24.06
N ILE A 138 -16.87 3.52 -24.57
CA ILE A 138 -16.77 3.26 -26.02
C ILE A 138 -18.13 3.37 -26.69
N ILE A 139 -19.20 2.85 -26.06
CA ILE A 139 -20.57 2.95 -26.60
C ILE A 139 -21.01 4.43 -26.65
N ILE A 140 -20.84 5.18 -25.57
CA ILE A 140 -21.19 6.60 -25.50
C ILE A 140 -20.42 7.39 -26.56
N TYR A 141 -19.12 7.17 -26.68
CA TYR A 141 -18.28 7.79 -27.69
C TYR A 141 -18.77 7.45 -29.11
N SER A 142 -19.05 6.17 -29.40
CA SER A 142 -19.49 5.72 -30.71
C SER A 142 -20.84 6.29 -31.13
N ILE A 143 -21.76 6.48 -30.18
CA ILE A 143 -23.06 7.13 -30.44
C ILE A 143 -22.87 8.63 -30.61
N GLY A 144 -22.19 9.30 -29.64
CA GLY A 144 -22.04 10.74 -29.67
C GLY A 144 -21.21 11.27 -30.84
N SER A 145 -20.22 10.50 -31.33
CA SER A 145 -19.39 10.88 -32.47
C SER A 145 -20.16 10.87 -33.82
N ARG A 146 -21.33 10.24 -33.87
CA ARG A 146 -22.21 10.21 -35.07
C ARG A 146 -23.21 11.36 -35.09
N ILE A 147 -23.32 12.12 -33.97
CA ILE A 147 -24.23 13.26 -33.92
C ILE A 147 -23.54 14.43 -34.61
N GLU A 148 -24.25 15.11 -35.49
CA GLU A 148 -23.69 16.26 -36.24
C GLU A 148 -23.21 17.35 -35.26
N ALA A 149 -22.04 17.91 -35.55
CA ALA A 149 -21.41 18.94 -34.72
C ALA A 149 -22.26 20.23 -34.58
N ASN A 150 -23.32 20.38 -35.38
CA ASN A 150 -24.25 21.49 -35.33
C ASN A 150 -25.35 21.33 -34.26
N ASP A 151 -25.57 20.13 -33.73
CA ASP A 151 -26.51 19.90 -32.62
C ASP A 151 -25.86 20.17 -31.27
N ASN A 152 -25.47 21.43 -31.06
CA ASN A 152 -24.74 21.88 -29.87
C ASN A 152 -25.52 21.73 -28.56
N GLY A 153 -26.80 21.40 -28.60
CA GLY A 153 -27.66 21.18 -27.43
C GLY A 153 -27.71 19.72 -26.98
N ASN A 154 -27.16 18.78 -27.76
CA ASN A 154 -27.26 17.38 -27.45
C ASN A 154 -26.26 16.96 -26.33
N PRO A 155 -26.73 16.49 -25.17
CA PRO A 155 -25.85 16.10 -24.06
C PRO A 155 -24.93 14.94 -24.39
N LEU A 156 -25.26 14.09 -25.40
CA LEU A 156 -24.42 12.95 -25.79
C LEU A 156 -23.10 13.39 -26.43
N ILE A 157 -23.04 14.57 -27.07
CA ILE A 157 -21.79 15.13 -27.60
C ILE A 157 -20.80 15.41 -26.45
N TRP A 158 -21.30 15.97 -25.35
CA TRP A 158 -20.51 16.26 -24.16
C TRP A 158 -19.99 14.98 -23.48
N LEU A 159 -20.87 14.01 -23.32
CA LEU A 159 -20.52 12.72 -22.74
C LEU A 159 -19.52 11.96 -23.64
N ALA A 160 -19.68 12.02 -24.97
CA ALA A 160 -18.72 11.42 -25.89
C ALA A 160 -17.33 12.06 -25.79
N THR A 161 -17.30 13.40 -25.67
CA THR A 161 -16.04 14.14 -25.48
C THR A 161 -15.36 13.77 -24.17
N ALA A 162 -16.12 13.67 -23.07
CA ALA A 162 -15.61 13.24 -21.77
C ALA A 162 -15.12 11.78 -21.80
N SER A 163 -15.84 10.88 -22.49
CA SER A 163 -15.53 9.45 -22.55
C SER A 163 -14.13 9.17 -23.08
N ILE A 164 -13.58 9.98 -23.99
CA ILE A 164 -12.21 9.83 -24.51
C ILE A 164 -11.20 9.95 -23.36
N ILE A 165 -11.35 10.97 -22.52
CA ILE A 165 -10.44 11.22 -21.37
C ILE A 165 -10.62 10.10 -20.34
N ILE A 166 -11.86 9.70 -20.05
CA ILE A 166 -12.14 8.64 -19.08
C ILE A 166 -11.55 7.30 -19.55
N ILE A 167 -11.67 6.94 -20.82
CA ILE A 167 -11.05 5.73 -21.41
C ILE A 167 -9.54 5.72 -21.14
N ALA A 168 -8.87 6.85 -21.34
CA ALA A 168 -7.43 6.93 -21.08
C ALA A 168 -7.10 6.72 -19.61
N ILE A 169 -7.82 7.38 -18.71
CA ILE A 169 -7.63 7.25 -17.26
C ILE A 169 -7.88 5.82 -16.82
N SER A 170 -8.99 5.20 -17.23
CA SER A 170 -9.32 3.81 -16.91
C SER A 170 -8.26 2.84 -17.43
N SER A 171 -7.74 3.07 -18.64
CA SER A 171 -6.67 2.24 -19.21
C SER A 171 -5.38 2.36 -18.42
N MET A 172 -4.99 3.56 -17.98
CA MET A 172 -3.80 3.79 -17.17
C MET A 172 -3.96 3.16 -15.77
N MET A 173 -5.10 3.36 -15.11
CA MET A 173 -5.37 2.80 -13.79
C MET A 173 -5.46 1.27 -13.83
N ALA A 174 -6.10 0.70 -14.84
CA ALA A 174 -6.13 -0.74 -15.05
C ALA A 174 -4.72 -1.30 -15.28
N LEU A 175 -3.92 -0.66 -16.13
CA LEU A 175 -2.53 -1.06 -16.36
C LEU A 175 -1.72 -1.05 -15.07
N TYR A 176 -1.85 -0.02 -14.24
CA TYR A 176 -1.16 0.06 -12.95
C TYR A 176 -1.62 -1.06 -12.00
N ASN A 177 -2.93 -1.25 -11.83
CA ASN A 177 -3.47 -2.17 -10.83
C ASN A 177 -3.32 -3.65 -11.19
N PHE A 178 -3.32 -4.00 -12.49
CA PHE A 178 -3.31 -5.42 -12.92
C PHE A 178 -1.96 -5.91 -13.43
N VAL A 179 -0.90 -5.12 -13.30
CA VAL A 179 0.45 -5.61 -13.51
C VAL A 179 0.78 -6.68 -12.46
N PRO A 180 1.29 -7.86 -12.87
CA PRO A 180 1.63 -8.95 -11.95
C PRO A 180 2.97 -8.71 -11.25
N ALA A 181 3.17 -7.51 -10.72
CA ALA A 181 4.36 -7.11 -9.99
C ALA A 181 3.98 -6.16 -8.84
N LYS A 182 4.77 -6.17 -7.77
CA LYS A 182 4.66 -5.19 -6.71
C LYS A 182 5.29 -3.89 -7.19
N LEU A 183 4.48 -2.85 -7.29
CA LEU A 183 4.92 -1.49 -7.58
C LEU A 183 5.14 -0.73 -6.26
N ASP A 184 4.72 0.54 -6.19
CA ASP A 184 4.78 1.32 -4.94
C ASP A 184 3.85 0.76 -3.85
N SER A 185 2.81 0.04 -4.28
CA SER A 185 1.88 -0.70 -3.42
C SER A 185 1.66 -2.11 -3.95
N MET A 186 0.98 -2.95 -3.17
CA MET A 186 0.58 -4.29 -3.61
C MET A 186 -0.59 -4.17 -4.60
N THR A 187 -0.27 -4.31 -5.90
CA THR A 187 -1.26 -4.29 -6.99
C THR A 187 -2.15 -5.53 -6.96
N ASP A 188 -3.34 -5.42 -7.54
CA ASP A 188 -4.25 -6.56 -7.66
C ASP A 188 -3.69 -7.66 -8.56
N GLY A 189 -2.99 -7.30 -9.64
CA GLY A 189 -2.28 -8.25 -10.48
C GLY A 189 -1.23 -9.06 -9.71
N TYR A 190 -0.49 -8.41 -8.81
CA TYR A 190 0.46 -9.10 -7.95
C TYR A 190 -0.25 -10.00 -6.92
N ARG A 191 -1.34 -9.53 -6.29
CA ARG A 191 -2.17 -10.34 -5.42
C ARG A 191 -2.68 -11.60 -6.12
N LEU A 192 -3.13 -11.50 -7.39
CA LEU A 192 -3.55 -12.67 -8.18
C LEU A 192 -2.44 -13.71 -8.30
N THR A 193 -1.20 -13.28 -8.54
CA THR A 193 -0.08 -14.23 -8.62
C THR A 193 0.17 -14.91 -7.28
N LEU A 194 0.05 -14.20 -6.17
CA LEU A 194 0.21 -14.76 -4.83
C LEU A 194 -0.91 -15.75 -4.49
N ILE A 195 -2.18 -15.37 -4.63
CA ILE A 195 -3.33 -16.23 -4.28
C ILE A 195 -3.58 -17.36 -5.28
N SER A 196 -2.76 -17.50 -6.33
CA SER A 196 -2.75 -18.70 -7.17
C SER A 196 -2.30 -19.94 -6.39
N LYS A 197 -1.47 -19.77 -5.35
CA LYS A 197 -0.99 -20.83 -4.47
C LYS A 197 -1.93 -21.03 -3.28
N PRO A 198 -2.34 -22.28 -2.96
CA PRO A 198 -3.22 -22.55 -1.81
C PRO A 198 -2.70 -22.02 -0.48
N ILE A 199 -1.40 -22.14 -0.21
CA ILE A 199 -0.78 -21.64 1.01
C ILE A 199 -0.98 -20.13 1.19
N ASN A 200 -0.94 -19.38 0.10
CA ASN A 200 -1.16 -17.93 0.13
C ASN A 200 -2.63 -17.57 0.34
N VAL A 201 -3.57 -18.40 -0.10
CA VAL A 201 -5.00 -18.22 0.22
C VAL A 201 -5.23 -18.41 1.71
N GLU A 202 -4.63 -19.45 2.31
CA GLU A 202 -4.68 -19.68 3.76
C GLU A 202 -4.06 -18.51 4.52
N ALA A 203 -2.85 -18.08 4.15
CA ALA A 203 -2.15 -16.97 4.76
C ALA A 203 -2.92 -15.66 4.62
N TYR A 204 -3.49 -15.36 3.45
CA TYR A 204 -4.30 -14.18 3.24
C TYR A 204 -5.52 -14.14 4.16
N ASN A 205 -6.24 -15.26 4.26
CA ASN A 205 -7.42 -15.37 5.13
C ASN A 205 -7.06 -15.22 6.60
N GLU A 206 -5.95 -15.82 7.02
CA GLU A 206 -5.45 -15.72 8.39
C GLU A 206 -5.00 -14.28 8.70
N LEU A 207 -4.29 -13.63 7.79
CA LEU A 207 -3.90 -12.21 7.93
C LEU A 207 -5.14 -11.32 8.13
N MET A 208 -6.15 -11.47 7.28
CA MET A 208 -7.41 -10.71 7.40
C MET A 208 -8.11 -10.97 8.74
N ARG A 209 -8.12 -12.23 9.21
CA ARG A 209 -8.68 -12.59 10.53
C ARG A 209 -7.93 -11.88 11.66
N ILE A 210 -6.62 -11.95 11.65
CA ILE A 210 -5.75 -11.37 12.67
C ILE A 210 -5.88 -9.84 12.70
N GLU A 211 -5.78 -9.19 11.54
CA GLU A 211 -5.91 -7.73 11.45
C GLU A 211 -7.25 -7.22 11.96
N ASN A 212 -8.33 -7.97 11.72
CA ASN A 212 -9.64 -7.60 12.27
C ASN A 212 -9.71 -7.74 13.79
N LEU A 213 -9.19 -8.83 14.36
CA LEU A 213 -9.11 -8.99 15.82
C LEU A 213 -8.30 -7.87 16.45
N GLN A 214 -7.13 -7.57 15.88
CA GLN A 214 -6.26 -6.50 16.36
C GLN A 214 -6.91 -5.12 16.25
N ARG A 215 -7.68 -4.87 15.17
CA ARG A 215 -8.41 -3.61 14.99
C ARG A 215 -9.50 -3.41 16.03
N ASP A 216 -10.16 -4.47 16.44
CA ASP A 216 -11.15 -4.44 17.51
C ASP A 216 -10.52 -4.41 18.92
N GLY A 217 -9.19 -4.44 18.99
CA GLY A 217 -8.42 -4.45 20.25
C GLY A 217 -8.44 -5.79 20.96
N LEU A 218 -8.79 -6.86 20.22
CA LEU A 218 -8.79 -8.23 20.74
C LEU A 218 -7.39 -8.81 20.66
N GLU A 219 -7.07 -9.66 21.65
CA GLU A 219 -5.82 -10.41 21.66
C GLU A 219 -5.86 -11.51 20.60
N VAL A 220 -4.78 -11.63 19.84
CA VAL A 220 -4.59 -12.72 18.88
C VAL A 220 -3.82 -13.82 19.60
N LYS A 221 -4.38 -15.03 19.66
CA LYS A 221 -3.73 -16.22 20.23
C LYS A 221 -3.46 -17.22 19.13
N ASP A 222 -2.44 -18.05 19.33
CA ASP A 222 -2.12 -19.19 18.48
C ASP A 222 -1.90 -18.81 17.01
N VAL A 223 -1.08 -17.79 16.76
CA VAL A 223 -0.68 -17.42 15.41
C VAL A 223 0.14 -18.53 14.77
N ARG A 224 -0.35 -19.05 13.66
CA ARG A 224 0.36 -20.09 12.92
C ARG A 224 1.62 -19.54 12.27
N VAL A 225 2.78 -20.15 12.50
CA VAL A 225 4.01 -19.89 11.77
C VAL A 225 4.04 -20.71 10.49
N PHE A 226 4.22 -20.07 9.36
CA PHE A 226 4.30 -20.71 8.04
C PHE A 226 5.74 -21.07 7.69
N GLU A 227 5.92 -22.29 7.16
CA GLU A 227 7.23 -22.76 6.69
C GLU A 227 7.61 -22.17 5.33
N GLU A 228 6.66 -22.08 4.40
CA GLU A 228 6.88 -21.48 3.07
C GLU A 228 6.92 -19.95 3.18
N VAL A 229 7.94 -19.33 2.61
CA VAL A 229 8.15 -17.88 2.62
C VAL A 229 7.53 -17.24 1.39
N THR A 230 6.59 -16.33 1.61
CA THR A 230 5.94 -15.44 0.64
C THR A 230 5.62 -14.12 1.32
N ASP A 231 5.19 -13.07 0.59
CA ASP A 231 4.81 -11.80 1.23
C ASP A 231 3.68 -11.98 2.26
N PHE A 232 2.67 -12.84 1.99
CA PHE A 232 1.57 -13.06 2.94
C PHE A 232 1.99 -13.88 4.16
N THR A 233 2.70 -14.98 3.95
CA THR A 233 3.18 -15.82 5.07
C THR A 233 4.18 -15.08 5.94
N THR A 234 5.04 -14.25 5.33
CA THR A 234 5.98 -13.38 6.03
C THR A 234 5.25 -12.35 6.88
N SER A 235 4.18 -11.74 6.39
CA SER A 235 3.37 -10.79 7.17
C SER A 235 2.78 -11.42 8.43
N ILE A 236 2.38 -12.71 8.37
CA ILE A 236 1.89 -13.44 9.54
C ILE A 236 3.04 -13.81 10.47
N ASN A 237 4.13 -14.37 9.93
CA ASN A 237 5.30 -14.75 10.73
C ASN A 237 5.90 -13.54 11.48
N GLN A 238 5.81 -12.33 10.91
CA GLN A 238 6.21 -11.11 11.60
C GLN A 238 5.39 -10.84 12.88
N ILE A 239 4.14 -11.30 12.97
CA ILE A 239 3.34 -11.14 14.19
C ILE A 239 4.00 -11.91 15.33
N THR A 240 4.43 -13.14 15.09
CA THR A 240 5.18 -13.94 16.05
C THR A 240 6.54 -13.29 16.39
N VAL A 241 7.22 -12.66 15.41
CA VAL A 241 8.44 -11.87 15.70
C VAL A 241 8.14 -10.76 16.70
N TYR A 242 7.03 -10.03 16.54
CA TYR A 242 6.65 -8.99 17.49
C TYR A 242 6.30 -9.53 18.88
N GLU A 243 5.64 -10.69 18.94
CA GLU A 243 5.35 -11.37 20.22
C GLU A 243 6.64 -11.78 20.94
N ASN A 244 7.59 -12.37 20.21
CA ASN A 244 8.91 -12.72 20.74
C ASN A 244 9.67 -11.48 21.24
N LEU A 245 9.66 -10.38 20.46
CA LEU A 245 10.29 -9.12 20.89
C LEU A 245 9.64 -8.55 22.16
N ALA A 246 8.30 -8.61 22.27
CA ALA A 246 7.59 -8.16 23.45
C ALA A 246 7.93 -9.01 24.70
N GLN A 247 8.24 -10.28 24.52
CA GLN A 247 8.65 -11.22 25.55
C GLN A 247 10.17 -11.21 25.79
N LYS A 248 10.94 -10.41 25.04
CA LYS A 248 12.41 -10.37 25.03
C LYS A 248 13.07 -11.70 24.60
N ASP A 249 12.35 -12.53 23.89
CA ASP A 249 12.91 -13.71 23.19
C ASP A 249 13.58 -13.28 21.88
N PHE A 250 14.76 -12.69 22.01
CA PHE A 250 15.55 -12.19 20.89
C PHE A 250 16.10 -13.32 20.01
N GLU A 251 16.35 -14.49 20.60
CA GLU A 251 16.83 -15.66 19.86
C GLU A 251 15.71 -16.21 18.96
N GLY A 252 14.51 -16.43 19.50
CA GLY A 252 13.36 -16.88 18.73
C GLY A 252 12.98 -15.88 17.62
N ALA A 253 13.00 -14.57 17.94
CA ALA A 253 12.77 -13.52 16.93
C ALA A 253 13.82 -13.57 15.81
N THR A 254 15.11 -13.68 16.15
CA THR A 254 16.20 -13.73 15.16
C THR A 254 16.09 -14.96 14.27
N LYS A 255 15.85 -16.14 14.84
CA LYS A 255 15.69 -17.39 14.10
C LYS A 255 14.57 -17.31 13.08
N LEU A 256 13.45 -16.70 13.46
CA LEU A 256 12.32 -16.54 12.55
C LEU A 256 12.59 -15.51 11.44
N ILE A 257 13.29 -14.42 11.78
CA ILE A 257 13.72 -13.42 10.78
C ILE A 257 14.72 -14.04 9.80
N ASP A 258 15.71 -14.78 10.28
CA ASP A 258 16.71 -15.44 9.43
C ASP A 258 16.04 -16.38 8.43
N LYS A 259 15.11 -17.21 8.90
CA LYS A 259 14.31 -18.08 8.03
C LYS A 259 13.57 -17.31 6.93
N MET A 260 12.96 -16.17 7.25
CA MET A 260 12.28 -15.33 6.28
C MET A 260 13.25 -14.68 5.28
N CYS A 261 14.48 -14.42 5.71
CA CYS A 261 15.53 -13.81 4.89
C CYS A 261 16.34 -14.79 4.02
N GLU A 262 16.21 -16.12 4.22
CA GLU A 262 16.94 -17.13 3.44
C GLU A 262 16.71 -17.05 1.93
N ASN A 263 15.51 -16.63 1.52
CA ASN A 263 15.11 -16.55 0.11
C ASN A 263 14.55 -15.16 -0.21
N PRO A 264 15.40 -14.13 -0.28
CA PRO A 264 14.96 -12.73 -0.43
C PRO A 264 14.24 -12.44 -1.76
N GLU A 265 14.38 -13.33 -2.76
CA GLU A 265 13.69 -13.22 -4.05
C GLU A 265 12.20 -13.63 -3.96
N LYS A 266 11.78 -14.28 -2.88
CA LYS A 266 10.39 -14.73 -2.67
C LYS A 266 9.52 -13.67 -1.96
N ILE A 267 10.14 -12.63 -1.43
CA ILE A 267 9.46 -11.52 -0.75
C ILE A 267 9.83 -10.19 -1.38
N SER A 268 8.98 -9.19 -1.18
CA SER A 268 9.27 -7.86 -1.70
C SER A 268 10.47 -7.22 -1.01
N HIS A 269 11.15 -6.31 -1.71
CA HIS A 269 12.30 -5.58 -1.15
C HIS A 269 11.93 -4.82 0.12
N THR A 270 10.76 -4.18 0.14
CA THR A 270 10.26 -3.47 1.32
C THR A 270 10.17 -4.40 2.52
N THR A 271 9.58 -5.58 2.34
CA THR A 271 9.48 -6.59 3.38
C THR A 271 10.85 -7.05 3.84
N TYR A 272 11.73 -7.38 2.89
CA TYR A 272 13.10 -7.82 3.19
C TYR A 272 13.90 -6.76 3.97
N TYR A 273 13.87 -5.50 3.55
CA TYR A 273 14.60 -4.43 4.23
C TYR A 273 14.05 -4.12 5.63
N ARG A 274 12.75 -4.26 5.83
CA ARG A 274 12.14 -4.15 7.17
C ARG A 274 12.55 -5.30 8.08
N LEU A 275 12.69 -6.52 7.56
CA LEU A 275 13.23 -7.66 8.31
C LEU A 275 14.70 -7.42 8.70
N LEU A 276 15.53 -6.89 7.78
CA LEU A 276 16.90 -6.50 8.10
C LEU A 276 16.95 -5.40 9.18
N ALA A 277 16.05 -4.41 9.13
CA ALA A 277 15.94 -3.39 10.16
C ALA A 277 15.62 -4.00 11.53
N GLN A 278 14.68 -4.96 11.59
CA GLN A 278 14.37 -5.66 12.84
C GLN A 278 15.55 -6.49 13.35
N LYS A 279 16.24 -7.20 12.47
CA LYS A 279 17.42 -7.97 12.82
C LYS A 279 18.54 -7.08 13.36
N LEU A 280 18.79 -5.95 12.69
CA LEU A 280 19.77 -4.98 13.14
C LEU A 280 19.40 -4.38 14.50
N TYR A 281 18.12 -4.03 14.72
CA TYR A 281 17.64 -3.61 16.03
C TYR A 281 18.00 -4.63 17.10
N ILE A 282 17.71 -5.93 16.90
CA ILE A 282 18.06 -6.99 17.86
C ILE A 282 19.57 -7.05 18.08
N LYS A 283 20.38 -6.98 17.02
CA LYS A 283 21.85 -7.05 17.12
C LYS A 283 22.41 -5.89 17.95
N ILE A 284 21.93 -4.66 17.75
CA ILE A 284 22.42 -3.49 18.50
C ILE A 284 22.07 -3.60 19.99
N ILE A 285 20.91 -4.14 20.35
CA ILE A 285 20.51 -4.24 21.77
C ILE A 285 21.07 -5.47 22.49
N THR A 286 21.53 -6.51 21.77
CA THR A 286 21.97 -7.77 22.37
C THR A 286 23.48 -8.00 22.32
N LEU A 287 24.18 -7.37 21.37
CA LEU A 287 25.62 -7.56 21.19
C LEU A 287 26.43 -6.40 21.78
N PRO A 288 27.72 -6.64 22.13
CA PRO A 288 28.66 -5.57 22.38
C PRO A 288 28.76 -4.61 21.20
N LEU A 289 28.99 -3.32 21.45
CA LEU A 289 28.99 -2.25 20.45
C LEU A 289 29.88 -2.58 19.23
N GLU A 290 31.10 -3.07 19.46
CA GLU A 290 32.05 -3.41 18.39
C GLU A 290 31.54 -4.55 17.50
N GLU A 291 30.85 -5.52 18.07
CA GLU A 291 30.26 -6.63 17.29
C GLU A 291 29.02 -6.18 16.51
N ALA A 292 28.17 -5.35 17.12
CA ALA A 292 27.01 -4.76 16.46
C ALA A 292 27.46 -3.89 15.28
N LYS A 293 28.55 -3.12 15.40
CA LYS A 293 29.11 -2.31 14.34
C LYS A 293 29.70 -3.16 13.20
N LYS A 294 30.43 -4.22 13.53
CA LYS A 294 30.92 -5.17 12.52
C LYS A 294 29.77 -5.81 11.73
N TYR A 295 28.69 -6.19 12.44
CA TYR A 295 27.50 -6.73 11.78
C TYR A 295 26.87 -5.68 10.83
N TYR A 296 26.72 -4.45 11.31
CA TYR A 296 26.16 -3.34 10.52
C TYR A 296 26.97 -3.09 9.25
N ASP A 297 28.29 -2.99 9.36
CA ASP A 297 29.19 -2.71 8.24
C ASP A 297 29.21 -3.86 7.21
N ALA A 298 29.02 -5.12 7.67
CA ALA A 298 29.04 -6.29 6.80
C ALA A 298 27.71 -6.54 6.05
N GLU A 299 26.57 -6.31 6.71
CA GLU A 299 25.24 -6.77 6.25
C GLU A 299 24.36 -5.62 5.70
N ILE A 300 24.67 -4.37 6.05
CA ILE A 300 23.83 -3.22 5.71
C ILE A 300 24.53 -2.33 4.69
N ASP A 301 24.21 -2.53 3.41
CA ASP A 301 24.71 -1.67 2.34
C ASP A 301 24.03 -0.29 2.32
N ASP A 302 24.59 0.64 1.54
CA ASP A 302 24.05 2.02 1.40
C ASP A 302 22.60 2.05 0.94
N LYS A 303 22.14 1.06 0.18
CA LYS A 303 20.77 0.99 -0.31
C LYS A 303 19.81 0.63 0.82
N VAL A 304 20.15 -0.38 1.64
CA VAL A 304 19.38 -0.77 2.83
C VAL A 304 19.38 0.37 3.84
N ARG A 305 20.52 1.00 4.08
CA ARG A 305 20.64 2.15 4.97
C ARG A 305 19.71 3.30 4.55
N ARG A 306 19.73 3.70 3.27
CA ARG A 306 18.83 4.73 2.72
C ARG A 306 17.35 4.33 2.84
N PHE A 307 17.03 3.06 2.65
CA PHE A 307 15.66 2.59 2.85
C PHE A 307 15.25 2.75 4.31
N ILE A 308 16.04 2.22 5.26
CA ILE A 308 15.73 2.28 6.70
C ILE A 308 15.58 3.73 7.16
N SER A 309 16.47 4.62 6.70
CA SER A 309 16.43 6.05 7.05
C SER A 309 15.19 6.78 6.52
N ASN A 310 14.59 6.35 5.42
CA ASN A 310 13.46 7.02 4.78
C ASN A 310 12.10 6.36 5.03
N ASP A 311 12.08 5.07 5.36
CA ASP A 311 10.84 4.32 5.59
C ASP A 311 10.07 4.84 6.81
N ILE A 312 8.72 4.78 6.73
CA ILE A 312 7.82 5.28 7.78
C ILE A 312 7.17 4.10 8.53
N SER A 313 7.88 3.00 8.67
CA SER A 313 7.45 1.89 9.53
C SER A 313 8.15 1.98 10.89
N MET A 314 7.50 1.52 11.95
CA MET A 314 8.07 1.60 13.30
C MET A 314 9.32 0.74 13.43
N GLU A 315 9.38 -0.42 12.78
CA GLU A 315 10.57 -1.28 12.74
C GLU A 315 11.79 -0.57 12.15
N SER A 316 11.61 0.19 11.08
CA SER A 316 12.68 0.97 10.46
C SER A 316 13.06 2.19 11.31
N ILE A 317 12.07 2.89 11.88
CA ILE A 317 12.31 4.08 12.72
C ILE A 317 13.11 3.71 13.96
N ARG A 318 12.72 2.67 14.72
CA ARG A 318 13.46 2.29 15.93
C ARG A 318 14.85 1.76 15.63
N ALA A 319 15.04 1.01 14.53
CA ALA A 319 16.35 0.58 14.09
C ALA A 319 17.23 1.79 13.73
N TYR A 320 16.67 2.77 12.99
CA TYR A 320 17.41 3.95 12.58
C TYR A 320 17.78 4.85 13.76
N VAL A 321 16.92 4.96 14.79
CA VAL A 321 17.26 5.64 16.06
C VAL A 321 18.49 5.02 16.70
N LEU A 322 18.60 3.69 16.73
CA LEU A 322 19.76 3.01 17.29
C LEU A 322 21.02 3.14 16.40
N ILE A 323 20.86 3.04 15.07
CA ILE A 323 21.97 3.30 14.13
C ILE A 323 22.52 4.70 14.37
N ALA A 324 21.66 5.70 14.29
CA ALA A 324 22.04 7.10 14.38
C ALA A 324 22.61 7.46 15.77
N GLY A 325 22.02 6.93 16.84
CA GLY A 325 22.41 7.28 18.21
C GLY A 325 23.52 6.43 18.81
N ILE A 326 23.69 5.18 18.36
CA ILE A 326 24.67 4.24 18.98
C ILE A 326 25.85 3.97 18.04
N LEU A 327 25.62 3.88 16.71
CA LEU A 327 26.66 3.54 15.75
C LEU A 327 27.29 4.76 15.08
N ASP A 328 26.47 5.76 14.74
CA ASP A 328 26.87 6.95 13.95
C ASP A 328 27.08 8.21 14.78
N ASP A 329 26.72 8.21 16.08
CA ASP A 329 26.87 9.34 17.00
C ASP A 329 26.28 10.66 16.46
N SER A 330 25.02 10.60 15.95
CA SER A 330 24.36 11.69 15.22
C SER A 330 23.01 12.09 15.82
N LEU A 331 22.99 13.13 16.66
CA LEU A 331 21.76 13.67 17.25
C LEU A 331 20.74 14.13 16.20
N GLY A 332 21.20 14.80 15.11
CA GLY A 332 20.34 15.28 14.07
C GLY A 332 19.54 14.17 13.37
N GLU A 333 20.18 13.02 13.13
CA GLU A 333 19.53 11.86 12.52
C GLU A 333 18.58 11.16 13.50
N VAL A 334 18.89 11.12 14.79
CA VAL A 334 17.96 10.65 15.83
C VAL A 334 16.70 11.50 15.86
N GLN A 335 16.84 12.84 15.84
CA GLN A 335 15.71 13.78 15.78
C GLN A 335 14.88 13.61 14.50
N PHE A 336 15.55 13.41 13.35
CA PHE A 336 14.90 13.14 12.08
C PHE A 336 14.06 11.84 12.10
N ALA A 337 14.60 10.76 12.68
CA ALA A 337 13.88 9.50 12.87
C ALA A 337 12.67 9.70 13.82
N ASN A 338 12.88 10.40 14.93
CA ASN A 338 11.85 10.66 15.94
C ASN A 338 10.66 11.45 15.35
N ALA A 339 10.90 12.41 14.48
CA ALA A 339 9.86 13.20 13.84
C ALA A 339 8.89 12.37 12.98
N LYS A 340 9.28 11.16 12.55
CA LYS A 340 8.43 10.24 11.75
C LYS A 340 7.50 9.38 12.61
N LYS A 341 7.83 9.16 13.90
CA LYS A 341 7.09 8.29 14.82
C LYS A 341 5.58 8.56 14.85
N PRO A 342 5.09 9.83 15.00
CA PRO A 342 3.66 10.09 15.08
C PRO A 342 2.89 9.60 13.85
N LYS A 343 3.48 9.71 12.66
CA LYS A 343 2.87 9.24 11.41
C LYS A 343 2.88 7.72 11.33
N ALA A 344 3.97 7.07 11.73
CA ALA A 344 4.08 5.61 11.75
C ALA A 344 3.10 4.99 12.74
N MET A 345 2.99 5.55 13.96
CA MET A 345 2.08 5.07 14.99
C MET A 345 0.60 5.17 14.60
N LYS A 346 0.20 6.20 13.83
CA LYS A 346 -1.17 6.30 13.30
C LYS A 346 -1.53 5.17 12.32
N ARG A 347 -0.53 4.61 11.65
CA ARG A 347 -0.69 3.50 10.69
C ARG A 347 -0.63 2.13 11.34
N ALA A 348 -0.05 2.04 12.52
CA ALA A 348 0.06 0.78 13.23
C ALA A 348 -1.30 0.32 13.78
N LEU A 349 -1.56 -0.99 13.71
CA LEU A 349 -2.71 -1.60 14.37
C LEU A 349 -2.62 -1.41 15.88
N ALA A 350 -3.76 -1.21 16.55
CA ALA A 350 -3.80 -0.81 17.96
C ALA A 350 -3.02 -1.74 18.92
N SER A 351 -3.06 -3.07 18.68
CA SER A 351 -2.29 -4.04 19.46
C SER A 351 -0.79 -3.94 19.19
N ARG A 352 -0.41 -3.83 17.91
CA ARG A 352 0.97 -3.67 17.49
C ARG A 352 1.56 -2.34 17.96
N ALA A 353 0.76 -1.26 17.92
CA ALA A 353 1.18 0.06 18.39
C ALA A 353 1.64 0.06 19.83
N LYS A 354 1.02 -0.74 20.72
CA LYS A 354 1.44 -0.87 22.11
C LYS A 354 2.83 -1.51 22.25
N ILE A 355 3.09 -2.56 21.48
CA ILE A 355 4.40 -3.23 21.46
C ILE A 355 5.47 -2.28 20.90
N GLU A 356 5.18 -1.63 19.77
CA GLU A 356 6.10 -0.69 19.14
C GLU A 356 6.43 0.51 20.03
N GLU A 357 5.48 1.02 20.80
CA GLU A 357 5.73 2.11 21.75
C GLU A 357 6.74 1.69 22.83
N VAL A 358 6.64 0.46 23.34
CA VAL A 358 7.58 -0.07 24.33
C VAL A 358 8.96 -0.24 23.70
N LEU A 359 9.06 -0.92 22.56
CA LEU A 359 10.34 -1.17 21.88
C LEU A 359 11.02 0.14 21.43
N TYR A 360 10.23 1.12 20.98
CA TYR A 360 10.75 2.44 20.61
C TYR A 360 11.29 3.19 21.83
N ARG A 361 10.57 3.18 22.95
CA ARG A 361 11.02 3.80 24.20
C ARG A 361 12.33 3.18 24.68
N GLU A 362 12.45 1.85 24.65
CA GLU A 362 13.71 1.16 24.98
C GLU A 362 14.86 1.62 24.06
N SER A 363 14.61 1.86 22.76
CA SER A 363 15.62 2.40 21.83
C SER A 363 16.08 3.81 22.25
N ILE A 364 15.15 4.69 22.58
CA ILE A 364 15.45 6.06 23.02
C ILE A 364 16.21 6.05 24.36
N ASP A 365 15.82 5.18 25.29
CA ASP A 365 16.49 5.07 26.60
C ASP A 365 17.94 4.60 26.44
N LEU A 366 18.22 3.68 25.50
CA LEU A 366 19.58 3.25 25.17
C LEU A 366 20.40 4.41 24.59
N VAL A 367 19.86 5.20 23.69
CA VAL A 367 20.54 6.37 23.12
C VAL A 367 20.79 7.42 24.20
N LYS A 368 19.82 7.72 25.05
CA LYS A 368 19.98 8.66 26.17
C LYS A 368 21.04 8.19 27.20
N LYS A 369 21.15 6.88 27.39
CA LYS A 369 22.20 6.31 28.27
C LYS A 369 23.60 6.47 27.66
N ALA A 370 23.72 6.34 26.34
CA ALA A 370 24.98 6.55 25.62
C ALA A 370 25.36 8.05 25.55
N HIS A 371 24.37 8.94 25.44
CA HIS A 371 24.52 10.39 25.26
C HIS A 371 23.63 11.15 26.25
N PRO A 372 24.03 11.24 27.55
CA PRO A 372 23.21 11.87 28.60
C PRO A 372 22.97 13.38 28.37
N ASP A 373 23.82 14.00 27.58
CA ASP A 373 23.81 15.44 27.23
C ASP A 373 22.90 15.77 26.02
N TRP A 374 22.38 14.75 25.32
CA TRP A 374 21.52 14.99 24.19
C TRP A 374 20.09 15.32 24.60
N ASP A 375 19.58 16.44 24.09
CA ASP A 375 18.16 16.78 24.20
C ASP A 375 17.34 16.03 23.13
N ILE A 376 16.87 14.85 23.50
CA ILE A 376 15.98 14.04 22.68
C ILE A 376 14.58 14.21 23.25
N ALA A 377 13.75 14.97 22.53
CA ALA A 377 12.36 15.22 22.90
C ALA A 377 11.60 13.90 23.08
N ASN A 378 10.88 13.77 24.20
CA ASN A 378 9.95 12.66 24.45
C ASN A 378 8.66 12.95 23.65
N THR A 379 8.60 12.57 22.37
CA THR A 379 7.41 12.69 21.52
C THR A 379 6.61 11.40 21.46
#